data_dd6e60fe73caf2c7a5368cda292ab54b
#
_entry.id   dd6e60fe73caf2c7a5368cda292ab54b
#
_cell.length_a   1.000
_cell.length_b   1.000
_cell.length_c   1.000
_cell.angle_alpha   90.00
_cell.angle_beta   90.00
_cell.angle_gamma   90.00
#
_symmetry.space_group_name_H-M   'P 1'
#
loop_
_entity.id
_entity.type
_entity.pdbx_description
1 polymer ?
#
loop_
_entity_poly.entity_id
_entity_poly.type
_entity_poly.pdbx_seq_one_letter_code
_entity_poly.pdbx_strand_id
1 'polypeptide(L)'
;MFHHGTIRKYTAALLDLFNDMEIQYLDSNGNTRARNIPVKYSSIEKYKELDNYSSEQLLSGNINVLPRASLALSTMIKAEQRIQNKNLKINKVKQENAFEYMYNSVPYEFTFELAVMCRGMNEAAMVIEQLAPKFNPTVNIDVWDAENLDEPTRIPVKLLDIGIESNEYDELSSNIVTVNIGLSIMGNLYPPIKSVERVKEYKIYMADQVG
;
A
#
# COMPACT_ATOMS: atom_id res chain seq x y z
N MET A 1 -7.96 -8.20 20.93
CA MET A 1 -7.08 -7.31 20.12
C MET A 1 -7.85 -7.01 18.85
N PHE A 2 -8.06 -5.73 18.49
CA PHE A 2 -8.76 -5.38 17.24
C PHE A 2 -7.75 -5.11 16.14
N HIS A 3 -8.16 -5.32 14.88
CA HIS A 3 -7.31 -5.15 13.73
C HIS A 3 -8.16 -4.91 12.48
N HIS A 4 -8.14 -3.71 11.93
CA HIS A 4 -8.86 -3.37 10.68
C HIS A 4 -8.11 -3.77 9.41
N GLY A 5 -6.84 -4.13 9.53
CA GLY A 5 -5.99 -4.47 8.39
C GLY A 5 -5.71 -3.31 7.44
N THR A 6 -5.81 -2.07 7.88
CA THR A 6 -5.73 -0.87 7.04
C THR A 6 -4.41 -0.80 6.26
N ILE A 7 -3.27 -1.05 6.93
CA ILE A 7 -1.96 -1.05 6.27
C ILE A 7 -1.90 -2.12 5.16
N ARG A 8 -2.44 -3.32 5.43
CA ARG A 8 -2.51 -4.39 4.43
C ARG A 8 -3.37 -4.00 3.22
N LYS A 9 -4.48 -3.28 3.46
CA LYS A 9 -5.36 -2.79 2.39
C LYS A 9 -4.65 -1.75 1.54
N TYR A 10 -3.90 -0.81 2.15
CA TYR A 10 -3.07 0.16 1.42
C TYR A 10 -2.00 -0.52 0.59
N THR A 11 -1.29 -1.49 1.17
CA THR A 11 -0.29 -2.27 0.45
C THR A 11 -0.91 -3.01 -0.74
N ALA A 12 -2.07 -3.64 -0.56
CA ALA A 12 -2.75 -4.37 -1.62
C ALA A 12 -3.19 -3.43 -2.77
N ALA A 13 -3.75 -2.27 -2.43
CA ALA A 13 -4.15 -1.27 -3.43
C ALA A 13 -2.95 -0.70 -4.21
N LEU A 14 -1.80 -0.52 -3.55
CA LEU A 14 -0.57 -0.11 -4.24
C LEU A 14 -0.02 -1.23 -5.13
N LEU A 15 -0.04 -2.49 -4.68
CA LEU A 15 0.37 -3.62 -5.51
C LEU A 15 -0.49 -3.72 -6.77
N ASP A 16 -1.79 -3.52 -6.65
CA ASP A 16 -2.73 -3.52 -7.78
C ASP A 16 -2.43 -2.37 -8.76
N LEU A 17 -2.11 -1.18 -8.24
CA LEU A 17 -1.72 -0.01 -9.06
C LEU A 17 -0.48 -0.28 -9.93
N PHE A 18 0.46 -1.09 -9.45
CA PHE A 18 1.72 -1.39 -10.15
C PHE A 18 1.70 -2.73 -10.89
N ASN A 19 0.63 -3.49 -10.84
CA ASN A 19 0.54 -4.81 -11.47
C ASN A 19 0.57 -4.74 -13.01
N ASP A 20 0.27 -3.59 -13.59
CA ASP A 20 0.23 -3.35 -15.04
C ASP A 20 1.55 -2.85 -15.65
N MET A 21 2.65 -2.92 -14.89
CA MET A 21 3.97 -2.52 -15.44
C MET A 21 4.48 -3.55 -16.42
N GLU A 22 4.86 -3.09 -17.63
CA GLU A 22 5.38 -3.94 -18.70
C GLU A 22 6.67 -3.39 -19.28
N ILE A 23 7.55 -4.27 -19.71
CA ILE A 23 8.69 -3.91 -20.56
C ILE A 23 8.52 -4.50 -21.96
N GLN A 24 9.02 -3.78 -22.95
CA GLN A 24 9.09 -4.24 -24.32
C GLN A 24 10.50 -4.75 -24.65
N TYR A 25 10.57 -5.89 -25.30
CA TYR A 25 11.82 -6.47 -25.77
C TYR A 25 11.66 -7.03 -27.17
N LEU A 26 12.76 -7.07 -27.94
CA LEU A 26 12.77 -7.69 -29.24
C LEU A 26 13.06 -9.20 -29.10
N ASP A 27 12.20 -10.02 -29.68
CA ASP A 27 12.43 -11.46 -29.77
C ASP A 27 13.53 -11.77 -30.80
N SER A 28 14.09 -12.98 -30.79
CA SER A 28 15.06 -13.47 -31.76
C SER A 28 14.63 -13.31 -33.22
N ASN A 29 13.33 -13.18 -33.47
CA ASN A 29 12.73 -13.00 -34.80
C ASN A 29 12.51 -11.50 -35.15
N GLY A 30 12.98 -10.55 -34.30
CA GLY A 30 12.79 -9.11 -34.51
C GLY A 30 11.39 -8.59 -34.18
N ASN A 31 10.52 -9.39 -33.58
CA ASN A 31 9.19 -8.96 -33.17
C ASN A 31 9.22 -8.34 -31.77
N THR A 32 8.53 -7.22 -31.57
CA THR A 32 8.37 -6.60 -30.26
C THR A 32 7.40 -7.43 -29.43
N ARG A 33 7.83 -7.86 -28.26
CA ARG A 33 7.00 -8.54 -27.25
C ARG A 33 6.97 -7.73 -25.96
N ALA A 34 5.82 -7.75 -25.27
CA ALA A 34 5.66 -7.18 -23.95
C ALA A 34 5.80 -8.26 -22.87
N ARG A 35 6.39 -7.90 -21.75
CA ARG A 35 6.53 -8.74 -20.58
C ARG A 35 6.14 -7.96 -19.35
N ASN A 36 5.20 -8.52 -18.58
CA ASN A 36 4.78 -7.95 -17.30
C ASN A 36 5.88 -8.10 -16.24
N ILE A 37 6.03 -7.07 -15.40
CA ILE A 37 6.95 -7.03 -14.26
C ILE A 37 6.20 -7.49 -13.01
N PRO A 38 6.52 -8.66 -12.44
CA PRO A 38 5.87 -9.12 -11.23
C PRO A 38 6.24 -8.22 -10.05
N VAL A 39 5.22 -7.71 -9.34
CA VAL A 39 5.39 -6.91 -8.13
C VAL A 39 5.02 -7.73 -6.90
N LYS A 40 5.88 -7.74 -5.87
CA LYS A 40 5.63 -8.45 -4.61
C LYS A 40 5.89 -7.56 -3.41
N TYR A 41 5.15 -7.79 -2.33
CA TYR A 41 5.45 -7.16 -1.06
C TYR A 41 6.65 -7.86 -0.40
N SER A 42 7.79 -7.18 -0.39
CA SER A 42 9.04 -7.67 0.20
C SER A 42 10.00 -6.51 0.42
N SER A 43 10.90 -6.62 1.40
CA SER A 43 12.02 -5.69 1.51
C SER A 43 13.02 -5.91 0.36
N ILE A 44 13.68 -4.84 -0.07
CA ILE A 44 14.73 -4.87 -1.11
C ILE A 44 15.84 -5.87 -0.75
N GLU A 45 16.23 -5.93 0.54
CA GLU A 45 17.27 -6.83 1.03
C GLU A 45 16.96 -8.29 0.76
N LYS A 46 15.75 -8.75 1.07
CA LYS A 46 15.31 -10.13 0.76
C LYS A 46 15.30 -10.42 -0.73
N TYR A 47 15.00 -9.41 -1.55
CA TYR A 47 15.04 -9.57 -3.00
C TYR A 47 16.47 -9.65 -3.55
N LYS A 48 17.42 -8.93 -2.95
CA LYS A 48 18.87 -9.01 -3.30
C LYS A 48 19.46 -10.34 -2.83
N GLU A 49 19.06 -10.87 -1.68
CA GLU A 49 19.50 -12.18 -1.19
C GLU A 49 19.10 -13.33 -2.14
N LEU A 50 17.98 -13.23 -2.84
CA LEU A 50 17.55 -14.23 -3.82
C LEU A 50 18.52 -14.37 -5.01
N ASP A 51 19.33 -13.35 -5.30
CA ASP A 51 20.35 -13.43 -6.35
C ASP A 51 21.57 -14.28 -5.95
N ASN A 52 21.78 -14.51 -4.65
CA ASN A 52 22.88 -15.29 -4.12
C ASN A 52 22.59 -16.81 -4.01
N TYR A 53 21.35 -17.25 -4.32
CA TYR A 53 21.02 -18.68 -4.32
C TYR A 53 21.52 -19.36 -5.60
N SER A 54 22.16 -20.52 -5.42
CA SER A 54 22.71 -21.33 -6.52
C SER A 54 21.62 -21.73 -7.54
N SER A 55 22.01 -21.83 -8.81
CA SER A 55 21.14 -22.14 -9.95
C SER A 55 20.26 -23.41 -9.80
N GLU A 56 20.63 -24.36 -8.94
CA GLU A 56 19.84 -25.57 -8.68
C GLU A 56 18.61 -25.35 -7.79
N GLN A 57 18.66 -24.37 -6.86
CA GLN A 57 17.52 -24.01 -6.03
C GLN A 57 16.52 -23.10 -6.77
N LEU A 58 16.95 -22.52 -7.89
CA LEU A 58 16.18 -21.60 -8.72
C LEU A 58 15.28 -22.30 -9.75
N LEU A 59 15.52 -23.57 -10.03
CA LEU A 59 14.74 -24.38 -10.99
C LEU A 59 13.33 -24.72 -10.50
N SER A 60 13.04 -24.53 -9.21
CA SER A 60 11.71 -24.85 -8.64
C SER A 60 10.68 -23.72 -8.62
N GLY A 61 11.03 -22.54 -9.10
CA GLY A 61 10.05 -21.44 -9.18
C GLY A 61 10.64 -20.19 -9.84
N ASN A 62 9.91 -19.58 -10.73
CA ASN A 62 10.17 -18.37 -11.51
C ASN A 62 10.67 -17.10 -10.74
N ILE A 63 11.46 -17.27 -9.69
CA ILE A 63 11.80 -16.21 -8.73
C ILE A 63 12.95 -15.32 -9.23
N ASN A 64 13.82 -15.86 -10.12
CA ASN A 64 15.04 -15.16 -10.57
C ASN A 64 14.97 -14.53 -11.96
N VAL A 65 13.79 -14.33 -12.46
CA VAL A 65 13.68 -13.72 -13.78
C VAL A 65 13.55 -12.21 -13.63
N LEU A 66 14.57 -11.47 -14.06
CA LEU A 66 14.49 -10.01 -14.25
C LEU A 66 13.68 -9.66 -15.51
N PRO A 67 12.96 -8.55 -15.53
CA PRO A 67 12.76 -7.61 -14.44
C PRO A 67 11.77 -8.09 -13.38
N ARG A 68 11.91 -7.57 -12.16
CA ARG A 68 11.03 -7.84 -11.02
C ARG A 68 10.93 -6.62 -10.12
N ALA A 69 9.84 -6.48 -9.39
CA ALA A 69 9.63 -5.36 -8.50
C ALA A 69 9.28 -5.80 -7.08
N SER A 70 9.73 -5.04 -6.10
CA SER A 70 9.37 -5.20 -4.69
C SER A 70 8.77 -3.91 -4.16
N LEU A 71 7.69 -4.02 -3.39
CA LEU A 71 7.07 -2.91 -2.67
C LEU A 71 7.25 -3.16 -1.18
N ALA A 72 7.71 -2.17 -0.44
CA ALA A 72 7.87 -2.22 1.01
C ALA A 72 7.34 -0.95 1.67
N LEU A 73 6.78 -1.08 2.88
CA LEU A 73 6.51 0.05 3.75
C LEU A 73 7.83 0.47 4.42
N SER A 74 8.26 1.71 4.17
CA SER A 74 9.51 2.26 4.71
C SER A 74 9.26 2.98 6.04
N THR A 75 8.40 3.99 6.04
CA THR A 75 8.12 4.78 7.24
C THR A 75 6.64 5.08 7.43
N MET A 76 6.27 5.42 8.66
CA MET A 76 4.93 5.86 9.02
C MET A 76 5.04 7.02 10.02
N ILE A 77 4.57 8.19 9.62
CA ILE A 77 4.65 9.42 10.40
C ILE A 77 3.25 9.95 10.69
N LYS A 78 2.99 10.34 11.93
CA LYS A 78 1.72 10.94 12.32
C LYS A 78 1.56 12.32 11.68
N ALA A 79 0.49 12.53 10.93
CA ALA A 79 0.21 13.81 10.26
C ALA A 79 -0.48 14.77 11.22
N GLU A 80 0.29 15.47 12.05
CA GLU A 80 -0.23 16.33 13.13
C GLU A 80 -1.14 17.46 12.64
N GLN A 81 -0.84 18.02 11.48
CA GLN A 81 -1.62 19.10 10.88
C GLN A 81 -3.05 18.68 10.45
N ARG A 82 -3.32 17.38 10.30
CA ARG A 82 -4.60 16.81 9.90
C ARG A 82 -5.41 16.24 11.06
N ILE A 83 -4.90 16.34 12.29
CA ILE A 83 -5.57 15.80 13.47
C ILE A 83 -6.88 16.55 13.69
N GLN A 84 -7.97 15.81 13.66
CA GLN A 84 -9.30 16.31 14.01
C GLN A 84 -9.63 16.01 15.46
N ASN A 85 -10.77 16.52 15.93
CA ASN A 85 -11.23 16.28 17.29
C ASN A 85 -11.38 14.76 17.54
N LYS A 86 -10.58 14.21 18.45
CA LYS A 86 -10.59 12.80 18.83
C LYS A 86 -11.91 12.31 19.44
N ASN A 87 -12.72 13.21 19.97
CA ASN A 87 -13.99 12.90 20.62
C ASN A 87 -15.16 12.83 19.62
N LEU A 88 -14.94 13.19 18.35
CA LEU A 88 -15.95 13.03 17.31
C LEU A 88 -16.22 11.55 17.09
N LYS A 89 -17.50 11.18 17.07
CA LYS A 89 -17.94 9.81 16.86
C LYS A 89 -18.56 9.66 15.48
N ILE A 90 -18.18 8.61 14.78
CA ILE A 90 -18.82 8.17 13.54
C ILE A 90 -19.78 7.06 13.94
N ASN A 91 -21.10 7.30 13.75
CA ASN A 91 -22.14 6.39 14.15
C ASN A 91 -22.70 5.66 12.92
N LYS A 92 -22.94 4.36 13.06
CA LYS A 92 -23.65 3.54 12.07
C LYS A 92 -24.78 2.79 12.76
N VAL A 93 -25.98 2.85 12.19
CA VAL A 93 -27.13 2.05 12.65
C VAL A 93 -27.03 0.68 12.00
N LYS A 94 -26.79 -0.36 12.80
CA LYS A 94 -26.66 -1.74 12.30
C LYS A 94 -27.97 -2.50 12.31
N GLN A 95 -28.81 -2.26 13.32
CA GLN A 95 -30.13 -2.86 13.50
C GLN A 95 -31.03 -1.90 14.31
N GLU A 96 -32.33 -2.16 14.36
CA GLU A 96 -33.26 -1.31 15.10
C GLU A 96 -32.91 -1.07 16.58
N ASN A 97 -32.09 -1.91 17.17
CA ASN A 97 -31.77 -1.91 18.61
C ASN A 97 -30.30 -1.74 18.97
N ALA A 98 -29.40 -1.60 17.98
CA ALA A 98 -27.98 -1.49 18.24
C ALA A 98 -27.35 -0.37 17.38
N PHE A 99 -26.54 0.47 18.02
CA PHE A 99 -25.71 1.47 17.37
C PHE A 99 -24.27 1.04 17.46
N GLU A 100 -23.59 1.04 16.33
CA GLU A 100 -22.15 0.95 16.30
C GLU A 100 -21.56 2.35 16.15
N TYR A 101 -20.55 2.65 16.93
CA TYR A 101 -19.79 3.88 16.79
C TYR A 101 -18.30 3.62 16.87
N MET A 102 -17.54 4.44 16.20
CA MET A 102 -16.10 4.53 16.35
C MET A 102 -15.71 5.98 16.55
N TYR A 103 -14.62 6.19 17.27
CA TYR A 103 -14.05 7.53 17.36
C TYR A 103 -13.36 7.91 16.05
N ASN A 104 -13.12 9.20 15.88
CA ASN A 104 -12.46 9.71 14.70
C ASN A 104 -11.08 9.07 14.51
N SER A 105 -10.68 8.97 13.26
CA SER A 105 -9.40 8.38 12.85
C SER A 105 -8.21 9.25 13.22
N VAL A 106 -7.06 8.62 13.30
CA VAL A 106 -5.77 9.31 13.43
C VAL A 106 -5.10 9.31 12.07
N PRO A 107 -4.80 10.49 11.49
CA PRO A 107 -4.15 10.58 10.20
C PRO A 107 -2.65 10.26 10.30
N TYR A 108 -2.17 9.47 9.35
CA TYR A 108 -0.76 9.12 9.19
C TYR A 108 -0.34 9.32 7.73
N GLU A 109 0.90 9.70 7.55
CA GLU A 109 1.61 9.63 6.29
C GLU A 109 2.41 8.32 6.25
N PHE A 110 2.18 7.52 5.22
CA PHE A 110 2.86 6.25 4.99
C PHE A 110 3.78 6.43 3.80
N THR A 111 5.05 6.15 3.97
CA THR A 111 6.03 6.13 2.89
C THR A 111 6.29 4.70 2.46
N PHE A 112 6.09 4.42 1.19
CA PHE A 112 6.39 3.15 0.56
C PHE A 112 7.56 3.31 -0.40
N GLU A 113 8.35 2.27 -0.54
CA GLU A 113 9.42 2.17 -1.51
C GLU A 113 9.10 1.05 -2.50
N LEU A 114 9.06 1.41 -3.78
CA LEU A 114 8.96 0.48 -4.89
C LEU A 114 10.34 0.36 -5.53
N ALA A 115 10.96 -0.81 -5.43
CA ALA A 115 12.23 -1.09 -6.09
C ALA A 115 12.00 -2.01 -7.28
N VAL A 116 12.41 -1.56 -8.46
CA VAL A 116 12.32 -2.33 -9.70
C VAL A 116 13.73 -2.71 -10.15
N MET A 117 14.01 -4.00 -10.18
CA MET A 117 15.28 -4.54 -10.64
C MET A 117 15.18 -4.88 -12.14
N CYS A 118 16.04 -4.29 -12.94
CA CYS A 118 16.09 -4.39 -14.39
C CYS A 118 17.43 -4.98 -14.86
N ARG A 119 17.47 -5.53 -16.07
CA ARG A 119 18.72 -6.07 -16.68
C ARG A 119 19.65 -4.99 -17.22
N GLY A 120 19.17 -3.76 -17.33
CA GLY A 120 19.96 -2.67 -17.86
C GLY A 120 19.20 -1.36 -17.88
N MET A 121 19.89 -0.30 -18.26
CA MET A 121 19.38 1.07 -18.24
C MET A 121 18.17 1.28 -19.18
N ASN A 122 18.11 0.56 -20.31
CA ASN A 122 16.98 0.67 -21.24
C ASN A 122 15.67 0.18 -20.61
N GLU A 123 15.71 -0.95 -19.89
CA GLU A 123 14.53 -1.45 -19.17
C GLU A 123 14.14 -0.49 -18.03
N ALA A 124 15.13 0.05 -17.32
CA ALA A 124 14.90 1.04 -16.27
C ALA A 124 14.24 2.32 -16.81
N ALA A 125 14.71 2.82 -17.96
CA ALA A 125 14.11 3.98 -18.62
C ALA A 125 12.65 3.73 -19.01
N MET A 126 12.33 2.56 -19.58
CA MET A 126 10.95 2.18 -19.92
C MET A 126 10.02 2.18 -18.70
N VAL A 127 10.51 1.67 -17.56
CA VAL A 127 9.73 1.67 -16.30
C VAL A 127 9.47 3.10 -15.83
N ILE A 128 10.47 3.96 -15.83
CA ILE A 128 10.35 5.36 -15.41
C ILE A 128 9.38 6.11 -16.33
N GLU A 129 9.48 5.96 -17.64
CA GLU A 129 8.61 6.59 -18.64
C GLU A 129 7.14 6.15 -18.50
N GLN A 130 6.88 4.92 -18.03
CA GLN A 130 5.52 4.44 -17.76
C GLN A 130 4.95 4.96 -16.45
N LEU A 131 5.80 5.08 -15.42
CA LEU A 131 5.33 5.43 -14.07
C LEU A 131 5.26 6.93 -13.83
N ALA A 132 6.30 7.68 -14.18
CA ALA A 132 6.37 9.10 -13.87
C ALA A 132 5.17 9.93 -14.40
N PRO A 133 4.67 9.73 -15.63
CA PRO A 133 3.52 10.46 -16.12
C PRO A 133 2.19 10.15 -15.40
N LYS A 134 2.05 8.94 -14.81
CA LYS A 134 0.86 8.57 -14.05
C LYS A 134 0.67 9.47 -12.82
N PHE A 135 1.77 9.97 -12.24
CA PHE A 135 1.75 10.80 -11.03
C PHE A 135 1.76 12.31 -11.34
N ASN A 136 0.82 12.79 -12.14
CA ASN A 136 0.73 14.21 -12.45
C ASN A 136 -0.61 14.83 -11.97
N PRO A 137 -0.69 15.46 -10.78
CA PRO A 137 0.30 15.45 -9.69
C PRO A 137 0.24 14.22 -8.79
N THR A 138 -0.85 13.47 -8.81
CA THR A 138 -1.11 12.31 -7.93
C THR A 138 -1.98 11.28 -8.62
N VAL A 139 -1.86 10.02 -8.21
CA VAL A 139 -2.80 8.95 -8.54
C VAL A 139 -3.70 8.70 -7.34
N ASN A 140 -4.98 8.47 -7.56
CA ASN A 140 -5.91 8.15 -6.48
C ASN A 140 -6.15 6.64 -6.41
N ILE A 141 -6.14 6.10 -5.20
CA ILE A 141 -6.56 4.73 -4.89
C ILE A 141 -7.80 4.79 -4.00
N ASP A 142 -8.76 3.91 -4.24
CA ASP A 142 -9.97 3.80 -3.42
C ASP A 142 -9.83 2.61 -2.47
N VAL A 143 -9.86 2.86 -1.16
CA VAL A 143 -9.62 1.84 -0.13
C VAL A 143 -10.69 1.89 0.96
N TRP A 144 -11.16 0.71 1.38
CA TRP A 144 -12.06 0.55 2.52
C TRP A 144 -11.25 0.54 3.83
N ASP A 145 -11.02 1.71 4.42
CA ASP A 145 -10.19 1.86 5.62
C ASP A 145 -10.75 1.09 6.83
N ALA A 146 -12.06 1.19 7.05
CA ALA A 146 -12.75 0.50 8.13
C ALA A 146 -14.07 -0.11 7.63
N GLU A 147 -14.51 -1.19 8.29
CA GLU A 147 -15.76 -1.90 7.95
C GLU A 147 -17.03 -1.05 8.19
N ASN A 148 -16.90 -0.02 9.02
CA ASN A 148 -18.02 0.86 9.40
C ASN A 148 -18.16 2.08 8.47
N LEU A 149 -17.42 2.16 7.38
CA LEU A 149 -17.56 3.20 6.37
C LEU A 149 -18.52 2.72 5.28
N ASP A 150 -19.41 3.62 4.84
CA ASP A 150 -20.39 3.33 3.79
C ASP A 150 -19.81 3.43 2.38
N GLU A 151 -18.69 4.15 2.25
CA GLU A 151 -18.00 4.39 0.99
C GLU A 151 -16.48 4.18 1.15
N PRO A 152 -15.77 3.79 0.07
CA PRO A 152 -14.33 3.72 0.08
C PRO A 152 -13.72 5.11 0.24
N THR A 153 -12.63 5.18 0.98
CA THR A 153 -11.86 6.42 1.10
C THR A 153 -10.95 6.57 -0.11
N ARG A 154 -11.07 7.69 -0.82
CA ARG A 154 -10.16 8.04 -1.92
C ARG A 154 -8.89 8.65 -1.37
N ILE A 155 -7.77 8.00 -1.63
CA ILE A 155 -6.46 8.35 -1.08
C ILE A 155 -5.51 8.73 -2.22
N PRO A 156 -4.96 9.95 -2.21
CA PRO A 156 -3.96 10.36 -3.18
C PRO A 156 -2.61 9.70 -2.88
N VAL A 157 -2.02 9.09 -3.89
CA VAL A 157 -0.66 8.58 -3.91
C VAL A 157 0.23 9.61 -4.57
N LYS A 158 1.26 10.06 -3.88
CA LYS A 158 2.24 11.03 -4.38
C LYS A 158 3.54 10.30 -4.69
N LEU A 159 4.16 10.66 -5.80
CA LEU A 159 5.53 10.32 -6.10
C LEU A 159 6.44 11.30 -5.35
N LEU A 160 7.39 10.80 -4.57
CA LEU A 160 8.35 11.60 -3.83
C LEU A 160 9.62 11.81 -4.64
N ASP A 161 10.25 10.71 -5.03
CA ASP A 161 11.53 10.68 -5.72
C ASP A 161 11.68 9.43 -6.58
N ILE A 162 12.61 9.49 -7.53
CA ILE A 162 13.05 8.36 -8.35
C ILE A 162 14.57 8.33 -8.30
N GLY A 163 15.13 7.28 -7.71
CA GLY A 163 16.56 7.01 -7.67
C GLY A 163 16.93 5.87 -8.63
N ILE A 164 18.09 5.92 -9.22
CA ILE A 164 18.63 4.85 -10.06
C ILE A 164 19.97 4.42 -9.46
N GLU A 165 20.09 3.15 -9.13
CA GLU A 165 21.32 2.52 -8.66
C GLU A 165 21.80 1.53 -9.71
N SER A 166 23.02 1.67 -10.20
CA SER A 166 23.67 0.69 -11.07
C SER A 166 24.86 0.07 -10.35
N ASN A 167 24.90 -1.26 -10.29
CA ASN A 167 26.07 -1.97 -9.80
C ASN A 167 27.02 -2.20 -10.98
N GLU A 168 27.98 -1.30 -11.16
CA GLU A 168 28.95 -1.35 -12.29
C GLU A 168 30.20 -2.22 -12.03
N TYR A 169 30.37 -2.81 -10.85
CA TYR A 169 31.67 -3.36 -10.43
C TYR A 169 31.63 -4.84 -10.05
N ASP A 170 31.35 -5.71 -11.02
CA ASP A 170 31.88 -7.09 -10.97
C ASP A 170 31.88 -7.68 -12.37
N GLU A 171 33.05 -8.08 -12.89
CA GLU A 171 33.18 -8.69 -14.22
C GLU A 171 32.39 -9.99 -14.41
N LEU A 172 31.82 -10.52 -13.33
CA LEU A 172 31.02 -11.76 -13.28
C LEU A 172 29.54 -11.55 -12.98
N SER A 173 29.12 -10.34 -12.55
CA SER A 173 27.72 -10.06 -12.27
C SER A 173 27.06 -9.32 -13.44
N SER A 174 25.94 -9.84 -13.90
CA SER A 174 25.07 -9.14 -14.85
C SER A 174 24.77 -7.72 -14.36
N ASN A 175 24.91 -6.70 -15.23
CA ASN A 175 24.59 -5.31 -14.94
C ASN A 175 23.14 -5.18 -14.49
N ILE A 176 22.89 -5.26 -13.18
CA ILE A 176 21.55 -5.07 -12.62
C ILE A 176 21.41 -3.60 -12.28
N VAL A 177 20.41 -2.98 -12.85
CA VAL A 177 19.99 -1.61 -12.55
C VAL A 177 18.74 -1.67 -11.66
N THR A 178 18.81 -1.02 -10.51
CA THR A 178 17.67 -0.92 -9.59
C THR A 178 17.10 0.50 -9.65
N VAL A 179 15.81 0.61 -9.95
CA VAL A 179 15.04 1.86 -9.88
C VAL A 179 14.30 1.89 -8.56
N ASN A 180 14.66 2.83 -7.69
CA ASN A 180 14.01 3.04 -6.40
C ASN A 180 13.02 4.20 -6.52
N ILE A 181 11.77 3.97 -6.19
CA ILE A 181 10.68 4.94 -6.31
C ILE A 181 10.04 5.13 -4.94
N GLY A 182 10.19 6.34 -4.40
CA GLY A 182 9.56 6.76 -3.16
C GLY A 182 8.12 7.20 -3.39
N LEU A 183 7.20 6.67 -2.60
CA LEU A 183 5.76 6.96 -2.67
C LEU A 183 5.25 7.40 -1.31
N SER A 184 4.39 8.43 -1.26
CA SER A 184 3.70 8.83 -0.05
C SER A 184 2.19 8.71 -0.23
N ILE A 185 1.53 8.14 0.78
CA ILE A 185 0.08 8.12 0.90
C ILE A 185 -0.35 8.70 2.24
N MET A 186 -1.45 9.46 2.21
CA MET A 186 -2.05 10.04 3.42
C MET A 186 -3.26 9.22 3.82
N GLY A 187 -3.07 8.29 4.74
CA GLY A 187 -4.11 7.40 5.23
C GLY A 187 -4.59 7.72 6.63
N ASN A 188 -5.62 7.00 7.05
CA ASN A 188 -6.24 7.14 8.36
C ASN A 188 -6.24 5.79 9.09
N LEU A 189 -5.87 5.80 10.37
CA LEU A 189 -6.01 4.63 11.24
C LEU A 189 -7.19 4.83 12.18
N TYR A 190 -8.13 3.91 12.14
CA TYR A 190 -9.35 3.97 12.94
C TYR A 190 -9.21 3.17 14.24
N PRO A 191 -9.77 3.69 15.36
CA PRO A 191 -9.85 2.95 16.61
C PRO A 191 -10.90 1.83 16.51
N PRO A 192 -11.01 0.96 17.54
CA PRO A 192 -11.97 -0.14 17.53
C PRO A 192 -13.41 0.35 17.48
N ILE A 193 -14.24 -0.40 16.76
CA ILE A 193 -15.68 -0.20 16.73
C ILE A 193 -16.26 -0.64 18.08
N LYS A 194 -17.15 0.18 18.64
CA LYS A 194 -17.90 -0.12 19.87
C LYS A 194 -19.36 -0.23 19.53
N SER A 195 -20.02 -1.25 20.07
CA SER A 195 -21.48 -1.42 20.00
C SER A 195 -22.11 -0.98 21.29
N VAL A 196 -23.22 -0.27 21.21
CA VAL A 196 -24.06 0.13 22.35
C VAL A 196 -25.48 -0.25 22.06
N GLU A 197 -26.10 -0.93 23.02
CA GLU A 197 -27.53 -1.25 22.95
C GLU A 197 -28.39 0.00 23.18
N ARG A 198 -29.45 0.12 22.43
CA ARG A 198 -30.40 1.22 22.60
C ARG A 198 -31.23 0.99 23.86
N VAL A 199 -31.31 1.98 24.74
CA VAL A 199 -32.24 2.00 25.85
C VAL A 199 -33.66 2.14 25.27
N LYS A 200 -34.50 1.10 25.39
CA LYS A 200 -35.87 1.09 24.86
C LYS A 200 -36.87 1.67 25.85
N GLU A 201 -36.67 1.40 27.14
CA GLU A 201 -37.56 1.84 28.23
C GLU A 201 -36.74 2.26 29.44
N TYR A 202 -37.19 3.29 30.11
CA TYR A 202 -36.75 3.62 31.47
C TYR A 202 -37.97 3.85 32.31
N LYS A 203 -37.95 3.33 33.55
CA LYS A 203 -39.02 3.52 34.53
C LYS A 203 -38.53 4.48 35.61
N ILE A 204 -39.23 5.59 35.77
CA ILE A 204 -38.98 6.52 36.87
C ILE A 204 -39.93 6.17 38.00
N TYR A 205 -39.38 5.75 39.13
CA TYR A 205 -40.14 5.58 40.36
C TYR A 205 -40.03 6.88 41.16
N MET A 206 -41.13 7.62 41.27
CA MET A 206 -41.20 8.73 42.22
C MET A 206 -41.58 8.11 43.57
N ALA A 207 -40.71 8.35 44.58
CA ALA A 207 -41.09 8.04 45.94
C ALA A 207 -42.00 9.17 46.45
N ASP A 208 -43.24 8.84 46.74
CA ASP A 208 -44.12 9.77 47.45
C ASP A 208 -43.49 10.04 48.84
N GLN A 209 -43.11 11.27 49.09
CA GLN A 209 -42.82 11.69 50.44
C GLN A 209 -44.15 11.69 51.20
N VAL A 210 -44.34 10.65 52.03
CA VAL A 210 -45.40 10.67 53.05
C VAL A 210 -44.97 11.65 54.08
N GLY A 211 -45.71 12.78 54.18
CA GLY A 211 -45.59 13.78 55.21
C GLY A 211 -46.08 13.27 56.57
#